data_435d398e7e9f7983f0d0e1e55c42d425
#
_entry.id   435d398e7e9f7983f0d0e1e55c42d425
#
_cell.length_a   1.000
_cell.length_b   1.000
_cell.length_c   1.000
_cell.angle_alpha   90.00
_cell.angle_beta   90.00
_cell.angle_gamma   90.00
#
_symmetry.space_group_name_H-M   'P 1'
#
loop_
_entity.id
_entity.type
_entity.pdbx_description
1 polymer ?
#
loop_
_entity_poly.entity_id
_entity_poly.type
_entity_poly.pdbx_seq_one_letter_code
_entity_poly.pdbx_strand_id
1 'polypeptide(L)'
;MSTVLHLANPDLPPTAGSVEGIRHNLESNPDLTYVVARLDGEPAGCGYVELEDASYVVAQVDVVPKLRGRGVGSGLLAEISRVAEMNGRSELQGEVRESDAESRAYFERRGYVQVGGEQAVALDLAQHDPQPVTPPPGIEIVSREERPDLAEGMYEVAQEAERDIPGAMPDRSFELWRSRELDRPSRIPALTFIALAGDEVVGYAGVDDYGADAFHGLTAVKRAWRGQGVATALKRSQIAAAKERGVKRLVTESEERNTPMRRLNEKLGYRPEPSLSTVVLRGPLLTGRS
;
A
#
# COMPACT_ATOMS: atom_id res chain seq x y z
N MET A 1 -17.68 -1.33 -9.89
CA MET A 1 -16.28 -1.30 -9.51
C MET A 1 -15.87 -2.58 -8.78
N SER A 2 -16.32 -2.83 -7.55
CA SER A 2 -15.90 -3.98 -6.73
C SER A 2 -15.96 -5.33 -7.49
N THR A 3 -17.10 -5.65 -8.10
CA THR A 3 -17.26 -6.87 -8.92
C THR A 3 -16.22 -6.96 -10.04
N VAL A 4 -15.94 -5.85 -10.73
CA VAL A 4 -14.99 -5.83 -11.84
C VAL A 4 -13.57 -6.03 -11.35
N LEU A 5 -13.22 -5.41 -10.21
CA LEU A 5 -11.91 -5.53 -9.60
C LEU A 5 -11.61 -6.99 -9.21
N HIS A 6 -12.57 -7.69 -8.59
CA HIS A 6 -12.41 -9.11 -8.25
C HIS A 6 -12.40 -10.04 -9.48
N LEU A 7 -13.13 -9.69 -10.55
CA LEU A 7 -13.04 -10.44 -11.80
C LEU A 7 -11.68 -10.25 -12.50
N ALA A 8 -11.08 -9.07 -12.36
CA ALA A 8 -9.78 -8.77 -12.94
C ALA A 8 -8.63 -9.34 -12.09
N ASN A 9 -8.84 -9.44 -10.79
CA ASN A 9 -7.87 -9.94 -9.81
C ASN A 9 -8.52 -11.04 -8.94
N PRO A 10 -8.60 -12.30 -9.43
CA PRO A 10 -9.28 -13.38 -8.72
C PRO A 10 -8.67 -13.71 -7.34
N ASP A 11 -7.39 -13.43 -7.17
CA ASP A 11 -6.66 -13.68 -5.91
C ASP A 11 -6.79 -12.52 -4.91
N LEU A 12 -7.48 -11.44 -5.30
CA LEU A 12 -7.70 -10.30 -4.41
C LEU A 12 -8.67 -10.70 -3.29
N PRO A 13 -8.29 -10.51 -2.01
CA PRO A 13 -9.17 -10.87 -0.91
C PRO A 13 -10.45 -10.03 -0.90
N PRO A 14 -11.56 -10.59 -0.35
CA PRO A 14 -12.87 -9.90 -0.35
C PRO A 14 -12.86 -8.53 0.34
N THR A 15 -11.97 -8.31 1.30
CA THR A 15 -11.78 -7.03 2.00
C THR A 15 -11.13 -5.96 1.12
N ALA A 16 -10.17 -6.37 0.29
CA ALA A 16 -9.55 -5.47 -0.68
C ALA A 16 -10.51 -5.21 -1.85
N GLY A 17 -10.74 -3.93 -2.16
CA GLY A 17 -11.68 -3.55 -3.23
C GLY A 17 -13.15 -3.85 -2.92
N SER A 18 -13.50 -4.06 -1.65
CA SER A 18 -14.90 -4.18 -1.20
C SER A 18 -15.68 -2.90 -1.53
N VAL A 19 -17.00 -3.02 -1.60
CA VAL A 19 -17.88 -1.84 -1.83
C VAL A 19 -17.67 -0.79 -0.74
N GLU A 20 -17.49 -1.23 0.50
CA GLU A 20 -17.23 -0.35 1.65
C GLU A 20 -15.86 0.33 1.51
N GLY A 21 -14.79 -0.41 1.18
CA GLY A 21 -13.46 0.13 0.96
C GLY A 21 -13.42 1.13 -0.20
N ILE A 22 -14.08 0.83 -1.33
CA ILE A 22 -14.17 1.77 -2.47
C ILE A 22 -14.92 3.05 -2.06
N ARG A 23 -16.02 2.92 -1.31
CA ARG A 23 -16.77 4.08 -0.82
C ARG A 23 -15.91 4.91 0.13
N HIS A 24 -15.27 4.26 1.11
CA HIS A 24 -14.36 4.93 2.03
C HIS A 24 -13.25 5.69 1.30
N ASN A 25 -12.60 5.07 0.31
CA ASN A 25 -11.57 5.74 -0.48
C ASN A 25 -12.10 6.98 -1.22
N LEU A 26 -13.30 6.90 -1.81
CA LEU A 26 -13.90 8.06 -2.49
C LEU A 26 -14.28 9.19 -1.53
N GLU A 27 -14.76 8.85 -0.34
CA GLU A 27 -15.14 9.83 0.69
C GLU A 27 -13.91 10.49 1.34
N SER A 28 -12.82 9.72 1.51
CA SER A 28 -11.58 10.19 2.14
C SER A 28 -10.57 10.79 1.15
N ASN A 29 -10.78 10.67 -0.16
CA ASN A 29 -9.85 11.16 -1.18
C ASN A 29 -10.58 11.87 -2.33
N PRO A 30 -10.74 13.19 -2.26
CA PRO A 30 -11.41 13.97 -3.30
C PRO A 30 -10.66 13.96 -4.65
N ASP A 31 -9.37 13.64 -4.63
CA ASP A 31 -8.52 13.62 -5.82
C ASP A 31 -8.51 12.25 -6.52
N LEU A 32 -9.27 11.28 -5.98
CA LEU A 32 -9.41 9.94 -6.53
C LEU A 32 -10.62 9.82 -7.46
N THR A 33 -10.38 9.34 -8.67
CA THR A 33 -11.45 9.04 -9.64
C THR A 33 -11.34 7.57 -10.07
N TYR A 34 -12.43 6.83 -9.95
CA TYR A 34 -12.53 5.46 -10.48
C TYR A 34 -13.14 5.44 -11.87
N VAL A 35 -12.63 4.56 -12.73
CA VAL A 35 -13.13 4.29 -14.07
C VAL A 35 -13.50 2.81 -14.23
N VAL A 36 -14.54 2.52 -15.02
CA VAL A 36 -15.00 1.15 -15.28
C VAL A 36 -15.21 0.98 -16.78
N ALA A 37 -14.64 -0.07 -17.36
CA ALA A 37 -14.86 -0.45 -18.75
C ALA A 37 -15.88 -1.58 -18.84
N ARG A 38 -16.75 -1.49 -19.86
CA ARG A 38 -17.65 -2.58 -20.28
C ARG A 38 -17.33 -2.94 -21.73
N LEU A 39 -17.43 -4.21 -22.03
CA LEU A 39 -17.32 -4.76 -23.38
C LEU A 39 -18.58 -5.57 -23.66
N ASP A 40 -19.30 -5.21 -24.71
CA ASP A 40 -20.58 -5.83 -25.05
C ASP A 40 -21.61 -5.83 -23.88
N GLY A 41 -21.58 -4.76 -23.07
CA GLY A 41 -22.45 -4.59 -21.88
C GLY A 41 -21.92 -5.25 -20.59
N GLU A 42 -20.95 -6.16 -20.69
CA GLU A 42 -20.39 -6.90 -19.55
C GLU A 42 -19.18 -6.19 -18.93
N PRO A 43 -18.96 -6.34 -17.61
CA PRO A 43 -17.77 -5.81 -16.93
C PRO A 43 -16.48 -6.38 -17.54
N ALA A 44 -15.57 -5.50 -17.97
CA ALA A 44 -14.37 -5.91 -18.69
C ALA A 44 -13.06 -5.46 -18.03
N GLY A 45 -13.10 -4.39 -17.27
CA GLY A 45 -11.94 -3.86 -16.55
C GLY A 45 -12.31 -2.64 -15.74
N CYS A 46 -11.39 -2.23 -14.87
CA CYS A 46 -11.53 -1.01 -14.08
C CYS A 46 -10.17 -0.39 -13.84
N GLY A 47 -10.16 0.78 -13.26
CA GLY A 47 -8.96 1.47 -12.84
C GLY A 47 -9.29 2.67 -11.98
N TYR A 48 -8.25 3.33 -11.54
CA TYR A 48 -8.37 4.62 -10.89
C TYR A 48 -7.26 5.58 -11.33
N VAL A 49 -7.49 6.84 -11.09
CA VAL A 49 -6.50 7.91 -11.18
C VAL A 49 -6.57 8.74 -9.91
N GLU A 50 -5.44 8.97 -9.30
CA GLU A 50 -5.26 9.83 -8.13
C GLU A 50 -4.37 11.01 -8.52
N LEU A 51 -4.89 12.23 -8.26
CA LEU A 51 -4.17 13.46 -8.56
C LEU A 51 -3.20 13.75 -7.42
N GLU A 52 -1.92 13.59 -7.70
CA GLU A 52 -0.85 13.96 -6.77
C GLU A 52 -0.44 15.43 -6.94
N ASP A 53 0.21 16.00 -5.93
CA ASP A 53 0.81 17.35 -6.00
C ASP A 53 2.12 17.37 -6.81
N ALA A 54 2.09 16.71 -7.98
CA ALA A 54 3.22 16.50 -8.88
C ALA A 54 2.82 16.70 -10.32
N SER A 55 3.76 16.65 -11.25
CA SER A 55 3.49 16.69 -12.70
C SER A 55 2.82 15.43 -13.24
N TYR A 56 2.79 14.37 -12.47
CA TYR A 56 2.17 13.09 -12.81
C TYR A 56 0.95 12.78 -11.96
N VAL A 57 0.16 11.81 -12.39
CA VAL A 57 -0.90 11.18 -11.60
C VAL A 57 -0.52 9.73 -11.31
N VAL A 58 -0.97 9.22 -10.16
CA VAL A 58 -0.90 7.78 -9.88
C VAL A 58 -2.12 7.11 -10.47
N ALA A 59 -1.91 6.01 -11.17
CA ALA A 59 -2.99 5.30 -11.85
C ALA A 59 -2.80 3.78 -11.78
N GLN A 60 -3.92 3.07 -11.72
CA GLN A 60 -3.98 1.62 -11.84
C GLN A 60 -5.02 1.22 -12.89
N VAL A 61 -4.74 0.15 -13.60
CA VAL A 61 -5.66 -0.46 -14.57
C VAL A 61 -5.65 -1.97 -14.42
N ASP A 62 -6.83 -2.52 -14.20
CA ASP A 62 -7.07 -3.94 -14.07
C ASP A 62 -8.02 -4.41 -15.16
N VAL A 63 -7.60 -5.39 -15.97
CA VAL A 63 -8.41 -5.96 -17.05
C VAL A 63 -8.71 -7.41 -16.75
N VAL A 64 -9.98 -7.80 -16.85
CA VAL A 64 -10.42 -9.19 -16.69
C VAL A 64 -9.58 -10.10 -17.60
N PRO A 65 -8.87 -11.11 -17.07
CA PRO A 65 -7.84 -11.85 -17.81
C PRO A 65 -8.28 -12.37 -19.17
N LYS A 66 -9.47 -12.97 -19.26
CA LYS A 66 -10.06 -13.50 -20.51
C LYS A 66 -10.43 -12.42 -21.56
N LEU A 67 -10.40 -11.15 -21.18
CA LEU A 67 -10.73 -9.99 -22.04
C LEU A 67 -9.50 -9.14 -22.38
N ARG A 68 -8.30 -9.55 -21.95
CA ARG A 68 -7.04 -8.92 -22.36
C ARG A 68 -6.85 -9.02 -23.88
N GLY A 69 -6.04 -8.15 -24.46
CA GLY A 69 -5.80 -8.10 -25.91
C GLY A 69 -6.96 -7.55 -26.75
N ARG A 70 -8.08 -7.14 -26.13
CA ARG A 70 -9.28 -6.62 -26.82
C ARG A 70 -9.43 -5.09 -26.72
N GLY A 71 -8.36 -4.37 -26.39
CA GLY A 71 -8.37 -2.90 -26.31
C GLY A 71 -8.89 -2.31 -24.99
N VAL A 72 -9.40 -3.14 -24.05
CA VAL A 72 -9.99 -2.67 -22.78
C VAL A 72 -8.99 -1.84 -21.97
N GLY A 73 -7.77 -2.34 -21.76
CA GLY A 73 -6.73 -1.61 -21.02
C GLY A 73 -6.34 -0.29 -21.69
N SER A 74 -6.24 -0.29 -23.03
CA SER A 74 -5.95 0.95 -23.79
C SER A 74 -7.07 1.98 -23.62
N GLY A 75 -8.34 1.54 -23.64
CA GLY A 75 -9.48 2.42 -23.42
C GLY A 75 -9.52 3.01 -22.01
N LEU A 76 -9.23 2.20 -20.98
CA LEU A 76 -9.12 2.68 -19.60
C LEU A 76 -7.99 3.71 -19.43
N LEU A 77 -6.81 3.43 -19.98
CA LEU A 77 -5.67 4.33 -19.93
C LEU A 77 -5.91 5.63 -20.70
N ALA A 78 -6.64 5.58 -21.82
CA ALA A 78 -7.03 6.79 -22.55
C ALA A 78 -7.98 7.68 -21.70
N GLU A 79 -8.94 7.08 -21.02
CA GLU A 79 -9.85 7.82 -20.13
C GLU A 79 -9.12 8.40 -18.90
N ILE A 80 -8.25 7.62 -18.28
CA ILE A 80 -7.37 8.08 -17.19
C ILE A 80 -6.48 9.23 -17.65
N SER A 81 -5.90 9.12 -18.85
CA SER A 81 -5.08 10.18 -19.45
C SER A 81 -5.88 11.44 -19.69
N ARG A 82 -7.14 11.32 -20.14
CA ARG A 82 -8.04 12.46 -20.32
C ARG A 82 -8.33 13.17 -18.99
N VAL A 83 -8.58 12.40 -17.92
CA VAL A 83 -8.76 12.98 -16.57
C VAL A 83 -7.50 13.70 -16.10
N ALA A 84 -6.33 13.09 -16.29
CA ALA A 84 -5.04 13.69 -15.94
C ALA A 84 -4.80 15.00 -16.71
N GLU A 85 -5.02 15.01 -18.04
CA GLU A 85 -4.84 16.20 -18.90
C GLU A 85 -5.78 17.35 -18.49
N MET A 86 -7.04 17.05 -18.19
CA MET A 86 -8.02 18.05 -17.72
C MET A 86 -7.60 18.71 -16.39
N ASN A 87 -6.76 18.04 -15.60
CA ASN A 87 -6.21 18.54 -14.36
C ASN A 87 -4.76 19.05 -14.51
N GLY A 88 -4.31 19.33 -15.74
CA GLY A 88 -3.01 19.91 -16.03
C GLY A 88 -1.82 18.99 -15.79
N ARG A 89 -2.04 17.68 -15.75
CA ARG A 89 -0.96 16.68 -15.60
C ARG A 89 -0.49 16.21 -16.98
N SER A 90 0.77 15.82 -17.05
CA SER A 90 1.42 15.42 -18.31
C SER A 90 1.94 13.99 -18.34
N GLU A 91 1.97 13.32 -17.18
CA GLU A 91 2.51 11.98 -17.03
C GLU A 91 1.61 11.09 -16.17
N LEU A 92 1.67 9.77 -16.44
CA LEU A 92 1.09 8.73 -15.60
C LEU A 92 2.22 7.94 -14.91
N GLN A 93 2.00 7.63 -13.65
CA GLN A 93 2.79 6.67 -12.90
C GLN A 93 1.90 5.52 -12.43
N GLY A 94 2.38 4.31 -12.53
CA GLY A 94 1.66 3.13 -12.04
C GLY A 94 2.60 1.98 -11.73
N GLU A 95 2.06 0.98 -11.07
CA GLU A 95 2.79 -0.23 -10.70
C GLU A 95 2.39 -1.39 -11.58
N VAL A 96 3.37 -2.21 -11.90
CA VAL A 96 3.18 -3.47 -12.63
C VAL A 96 3.89 -4.57 -11.86
N ARG A 97 3.26 -5.73 -11.69
CA ARG A 97 3.95 -6.90 -11.12
C ARG A 97 5.24 -7.17 -11.89
N GLU A 98 6.33 -7.39 -11.20
CA GLU A 98 7.64 -7.67 -11.82
C GLU A 98 7.56 -8.90 -12.73
N SER A 99 6.73 -9.88 -12.36
CA SER A 99 6.47 -11.10 -13.13
C SER A 99 5.57 -10.91 -14.35
N ASP A 100 4.85 -9.78 -14.49
CA ASP A 100 3.96 -9.51 -15.64
C ASP A 100 4.73 -8.84 -16.79
N ALA A 101 5.52 -9.64 -17.50
CA ALA A 101 6.32 -9.19 -18.64
C ALA A 101 5.47 -8.61 -19.79
N GLU A 102 4.23 -9.06 -19.95
CA GLU A 102 3.32 -8.57 -21.01
C GLU A 102 2.90 -7.12 -20.73
N SER A 103 2.44 -6.84 -19.51
CA SER A 103 2.08 -5.49 -19.09
C SER A 103 3.30 -4.55 -19.10
N ARG A 104 4.45 -5.00 -18.63
CA ARG A 104 5.69 -4.21 -18.71
C ARG A 104 6.03 -3.82 -20.15
N ALA A 105 6.07 -4.80 -21.07
CA ALA A 105 6.36 -4.56 -22.48
C ALA A 105 5.29 -3.67 -23.14
N TYR A 106 4.03 -3.73 -22.71
CA TYR A 106 2.97 -2.84 -23.17
C TYR A 106 3.28 -1.37 -22.87
N PHE A 107 3.71 -1.07 -21.64
CA PHE A 107 4.04 0.28 -21.20
C PHE A 107 5.36 0.77 -21.79
N GLU A 108 6.41 -0.07 -21.81
CA GLU A 108 7.72 0.27 -22.37
C GLU A 108 7.63 0.68 -23.85
N ARG A 109 6.86 -0.03 -24.65
CA ARG A 109 6.60 0.34 -26.07
C ARG A 109 5.89 1.69 -26.22
N ARG A 110 5.29 2.23 -25.16
CA ARG A 110 4.60 3.53 -25.13
C ARG A 110 5.43 4.63 -24.48
N GLY A 111 6.72 4.38 -24.26
CA GLY A 111 7.65 5.37 -23.73
C GLY A 111 7.69 5.46 -22.20
N TYR A 112 7.06 4.50 -21.50
CA TYR A 112 7.20 4.43 -20.05
C TYR A 112 8.56 3.87 -19.67
N VAL A 113 9.14 4.44 -18.62
CA VAL A 113 10.43 4.04 -18.06
C VAL A 113 10.26 3.64 -16.59
N GLN A 114 11.08 2.72 -16.14
CA GLN A 114 11.12 2.34 -14.73
C GLN A 114 11.74 3.46 -13.91
N VAL A 115 11.02 3.94 -12.90
CA VAL A 115 11.47 5.01 -11.98
C VAL A 115 11.66 4.50 -10.55
N GLY A 116 11.21 3.29 -10.25
CA GLY A 116 11.34 2.64 -8.95
C GLY A 116 10.88 1.20 -9.00
N GLY A 117 10.73 0.62 -7.82
CA GLY A 117 10.17 -0.71 -7.62
C GLY A 117 10.12 -1.06 -6.16
N GLU A 118 9.21 -1.98 -5.82
CA GLU A 118 9.04 -2.48 -4.48
C GLU A 118 9.29 -3.99 -4.43
N GLN A 119 10.14 -4.38 -3.51
CA GLN A 119 10.40 -5.79 -3.25
C GLN A 119 9.51 -6.29 -2.13
N ALA A 120 8.67 -7.26 -2.47
CA ALA A 120 7.83 -7.94 -1.51
C ALA A 120 8.60 -9.05 -0.79
N VAL A 121 8.34 -9.16 0.52
CA VAL A 121 8.80 -10.25 1.35
C VAL A 121 7.64 -10.75 2.21
N ALA A 122 7.62 -12.05 2.50
CA ALA A 122 6.58 -12.68 3.30
C ALA A 122 7.17 -13.49 4.44
N LEU A 123 6.41 -13.60 5.54
CA LEU A 123 6.69 -14.43 6.69
C LEU A 123 5.56 -15.46 6.85
N ASP A 124 5.86 -16.75 6.71
CA ASP A 124 4.93 -17.84 6.98
C ASP A 124 4.81 -18.04 8.49
N LEU A 125 3.69 -17.68 9.07
CA LEU A 125 3.46 -17.74 10.51
C LEU A 125 3.21 -19.19 11.01
N ALA A 126 2.85 -20.11 10.12
CA ALA A 126 2.73 -21.52 10.51
C ALA A 126 4.09 -22.15 10.84
N GLN A 127 5.13 -21.70 10.15
CA GLN A 127 6.49 -22.21 10.29
C GLN A 127 7.38 -21.31 11.15
N HIS A 128 6.87 -20.18 11.63
CA HIS A 128 7.65 -19.19 12.38
C HIS A 128 7.31 -19.25 13.87
N ASP A 129 8.34 -19.40 14.70
CA ASP A 129 8.21 -19.23 16.15
C ASP A 129 8.51 -17.77 16.52
N PRO A 130 7.49 -17.03 17.01
CA PRO A 130 7.68 -15.63 17.35
C PRO A 130 8.76 -15.47 18.43
N GLN A 131 9.72 -14.60 18.14
CA GLN A 131 10.72 -14.23 19.14
C GLN A 131 10.08 -13.37 20.24
N PRO A 132 10.54 -13.47 21.50
CA PRO A 132 10.03 -12.64 22.57
C PRO A 132 10.08 -11.15 22.22
N VAL A 133 8.98 -10.44 22.52
CA VAL A 133 8.95 -8.99 22.40
C VAL A 133 9.71 -8.41 23.58
N THR A 134 10.84 -7.78 23.30
CA THR A 134 11.66 -7.08 24.30
C THR A 134 11.82 -5.64 23.83
N PRO A 135 10.95 -4.72 24.29
CA PRO A 135 11.09 -3.32 23.96
C PRO A 135 12.42 -2.75 24.52
N PRO A 136 12.98 -1.71 23.91
CA PRO A 136 14.08 -0.97 24.49
C PRO A 136 13.74 -0.41 25.89
N PRO A 137 14.73 -0.16 26.74
CA PRO A 137 14.47 0.43 28.05
C PRO A 137 13.67 1.74 27.95
N GLY A 138 12.62 1.86 28.77
CA GLY A 138 11.74 3.01 28.79
C GLY A 138 10.69 3.06 27.66
N ILE A 139 10.62 2.02 26.83
CA ILE A 139 9.60 1.89 25.79
C ILE A 139 8.54 0.87 26.19
N GLU A 140 7.30 1.27 26.12
CA GLU A 140 6.11 0.41 26.21
C GLU A 140 5.50 0.20 24.83
N ILE A 141 5.00 -1.02 24.55
CA ILE A 141 4.30 -1.33 23.30
C ILE A 141 2.86 -1.68 23.64
N VAL A 142 1.93 -0.92 23.05
CA VAL A 142 0.48 -1.09 23.21
C VAL A 142 -0.18 -1.25 21.84
N SER A 143 -1.37 -1.87 21.78
CA SER A 143 -2.15 -1.90 20.56
C SER A 143 -3.04 -0.65 20.42
N ARG A 144 -3.41 -0.31 19.19
CA ARG A 144 -4.41 0.75 18.94
C ARG A 144 -5.81 0.36 19.46
N GLU A 145 -6.10 -0.94 19.54
CA GLU A 145 -7.35 -1.42 20.14
C GLU A 145 -7.46 -1.06 21.63
N GLU A 146 -6.34 -1.16 22.36
CA GLU A 146 -6.24 -0.80 23.77
C GLU A 146 -6.14 0.72 23.99
N ARG A 147 -5.47 1.43 23.07
CA ARG A 147 -5.19 2.86 23.18
C ARG A 147 -5.62 3.63 21.92
N PRO A 148 -6.95 3.70 21.65
CA PRO A 148 -7.48 4.45 20.49
C PRO A 148 -7.29 5.97 20.61
N ASP A 149 -7.01 6.48 21.81
CA ASP A 149 -6.75 7.88 22.13
C ASP A 149 -5.41 8.42 21.59
N LEU A 150 -4.49 7.53 21.17
CA LEU A 150 -3.13 7.91 20.74
C LEU A 150 -3.03 8.32 19.25
N ALA A 151 -4.14 8.51 18.56
CA ALA A 151 -4.15 8.79 17.12
C ALA A 151 -3.39 10.08 16.74
N GLU A 152 -3.47 11.15 17.55
CA GLU A 152 -2.74 12.39 17.30
C GLU A 152 -1.21 12.19 17.39
N GLY A 153 -0.75 11.45 18.40
CA GLY A 153 0.67 11.13 18.53
C GLY A 153 1.19 10.23 17.40
N MET A 154 0.35 9.29 16.90
CA MET A 154 0.68 8.49 15.71
C MET A 154 0.80 9.38 14.46
N TYR A 155 -0.08 10.37 14.30
CA TYR A 155 -0.02 11.33 13.22
C TYR A 155 1.28 12.14 13.23
N GLU A 156 1.72 12.62 14.38
CA GLU A 156 3.01 13.34 14.51
C GLU A 156 4.19 12.46 14.05
N VAL A 157 4.18 11.18 14.44
CA VAL A 157 5.20 10.21 13.99
C VAL A 157 5.14 9.99 12.48
N ALA A 158 3.93 9.88 11.91
CA ALA A 158 3.73 9.74 10.47
C ALA A 158 4.28 10.94 9.71
N GLN A 159 3.92 12.16 10.12
CA GLN A 159 4.38 13.39 9.48
C GLN A 159 5.91 13.51 9.46
N GLU A 160 6.58 13.12 10.55
CA GLU A 160 8.04 13.11 10.59
C GLU A 160 8.64 12.05 9.65
N ALA A 161 8.05 10.85 9.62
CA ALA A 161 8.55 9.74 8.83
C ALA A 161 8.30 9.94 7.32
N GLU A 162 7.13 10.45 6.94
CA GLU A 162 6.75 10.68 5.54
C GLU A 162 7.69 11.67 4.84
N ARG A 163 8.27 12.64 5.54
CA ARG A 163 9.29 13.55 4.98
C ARG A 163 10.58 12.84 4.54
N ASP A 164 10.81 11.63 5.01
CA ASP A 164 11.95 10.81 4.63
C ASP A 164 11.62 9.79 3.53
N ILE A 165 10.34 9.67 3.14
CA ILE A 165 9.86 8.71 2.14
C ILE A 165 9.68 9.45 0.79
N PRO A 166 10.43 9.08 -0.26
CA PRO A 166 10.24 9.67 -1.58
C PRO A 166 8.81 9.44 -2.10
N GLY A 167 8.15 10.50 -2.55
CA GLY A 167 6.78 10.42 -3.07
C GLY A 167 5.67 10.37 -2.01
N ALA A 168 6.01 10.35 -0.72
CA ALA A 168 5.00 10.54 0.32
C ALA A 168 4.47 11.98 0.29
N MET A 169 3.25 12.15 0.78
CA MET A 169 2.60 13.47 0.92
C MET A 169 2.57 13.86 2.40
N PRO A 170 3.68 14.40 2.94
CA PRO A 170 3.67 14.98 4.27
C PRO A 170 2.73 16.20 4.31
N ASP A 171 2.36 16.62 5.50
CA ASP A 171 1.54 17.82 5.75
C ASP A 171 0.06 17.69 5.36
N ARG A 172 -0.46 16.46 5.19
CA ARG A 172 -1.91 16.21 5.16
C ARG A 172 -2.55 16.60 6.49
N SER A 173 -3.83 17.02 6.47
CA SER A 173 -4.55 17.24 7.73
C SER A 173 -4.67 15.95 8.55
N PHE A 174 -4.82 16.11 9.87
CA PHE A 174 -5.01 14.96 10.76
C PHE A 174 -6.23 14.12 10.35
N GLU A 175 -7.34 14.75 9.98
CA GLU A 175 -8.57 14.07 9.58
C GLU A 175 -8.35 13.22 8.32
N LEU A 176 -7.67 13.78 7.32
CA LEU A 176 -7.37 13.08 6.09
C LEU A 176 -6.40 11.91 6.32
N TRP A 177 -5.34 12.14 7.09
CA TRP A 177 -4.41 11.07 7.45
C TRP A 177 -5.11 9.98 8.26
N ARG A 178 -5.90 10.34 9.27
CA ARG A 178 -6.62 9.40 10.12
C ARG A 178 -7.58 8.54 9.29
N SER A 179 -8.34 9.16 8.40
CA SER A 179 -9.25 8.44 7.51
C SER A 179 -8.51 7.44 6.62
N ARG A 180 -7.39 7.85 6.02
CA ARG A 180 -6.62 7.00 5.10
C ARG A 180 -5.77 5.94 5.79
N GLU A 181 -5.26 6.21 6.99
CA GLU A 181 -4.31 5.32 7.66
C GLU A 181 -4.91 4.51 8.79
N LEU A 182 -5.85 5.06 9.56
CA LEU A 182 -6.37 4.39 10.74
C LEU A 182 -7.79 3.86 10.59
N ASP A 183 -8.65 4.58 9.88
CA ASP A 183 -10.09 4.29 9.85
C ASP A 183 -10.51 3.55 8.57
N ARG A 184 -9.56 3.19 7.70
CA ARG A 184 -9.85 2.38 6.51
C ARG A 184 -10.34 0.97 6.90
N PRO A 185 -11.31 0.38 6.16
CA PRO A 185 -11.94 -0.89 6.52
C PRO A 185 -10.99 -2.09 6.63
N SER A 186 -9.84 -2.05 5.94
CA SER A 186 -8.82 -3.11 6.00
C SER A 186 -7.93 -3.03 7.23
N ARG A 187 -7.85 -1.88 7.91
CA ARG A 187 -6.96 -1.69 9.06
C ARG A 187 -7.37 -2.54 10.25
N ILE A 188 -6.43 -3.30 10.82
CA ILE A 188 -6.67 -4.15 12.00
C ILE A 188 -6.14 -3.42 13.24
N PRO A 189 -7.02 -2.81 14.08
CA PRO A 189 -6.57 -2.08 15.28
C PRO A 189 -5.77 -2.93 16.25
N ALA A 190 -6.15 -4.18 16.44
CA ALA A 190 -5.49 -5.13 17.32
C ALA A 190 -4.10 -5.60 16.82
N LEU A 191 -3.75 -5.35 15.55
CA LEU A 191 -2.43 -5.60 14.97
C LEU A 191 -1.69 -4.29 14.64
N THR A 192 -2.27 -3.14 14.96
CA THR A 192 -1.64 -1.84 14.86
C THR A 192 -1.03 -1.51 16.22
N PHE A 193 0.30 -1.55 16.31
CA PHE A 193 1.03 -1.33 17.56
C PHE A 193 1.67 0.04 17.61
N ILE A 194 1.75 0.59 18.83
CA ILE A 194 2.23 1.92 19.15
C ILE A 194 3.34 1.77 20.19
N ALA A 195 4.45 2.48 20.00
CA ALA A 195 5.56 2.56 20.95
C ALA A 195 5.48 3.87 21.71
N LEU A 196 5.49 3.78 23.03
CA LEU A 196 5.43 4.91 23.97
C LEU A 196 6.75 5.06 24.74
N ALA A 197 7.21 6.28 24.89
CA ALA A 197 8.24 6.67 25.86
C ALA A 197 7.59 7.57 26.92
N GLY A 198 7.18 6.99 28.04
CA GLY A 198 6.24 7.65 28.95
C GLY A 198 4.90 7.90 28.23
N ASP A 199 4.48 9.17 28.14
CA ASP A 199 3.24 9.55 27.46
C ASP A 199 3.45 9.91 25.96
N GLU A 200 4.69 9.95 25.49
CA GLU A 200 5.02 10.33 24.12
C GLU A 200 4.92 9.12 23.17
N VAL A 201 4.18 9.27 22.07
CA VAL A 201 4.22 8.32 20.96
C VAL A 201 5.51 8.53 20.17
N VAL A 202 6.38 7.51 20.15
CA VAL A 202 7.69 7.56 19.48
C VAL A 202 7.78 6.68 18.24
N GLY A 203 6.78 5.84 18.01
CA GLY A 203 6.69 5.01 16.82
C GLY A 203 5.36 4.27 16.73
N TYR A 204 5.02 3.79 15.53
CA TYR A 204 3.90 2.87 15.33
C TYR A 204 4.11 1.99 14.10
N ALA A 205 3.34 0.91 14.03
CA ALA A 205 3.30 0.02 12.87
C ALA A 205 1.88 -0.49 12.66
N GLY A 206 1.36 -0.32 11.44
CA GLY A 206 0.02 -0.77 11.06
C GLY A 206 0.02 -2.10 10.32
N VAL A 207 -1.11 -2.81 10.36
CA VAL A 207 -1.38 -4.03 9.57
C VAL A 207 -2.79 -3.96 9.00
N ASP A 208 -2.92 -4.40 7.75
CA ASP A 208 -4.18 -4.47 7.01
C ASP A 208 -4.57 -5.93 6.74
N ASP A 209 -5.86 -6.19 6.78
CA ASP A 209 -6.46 -7.47 6.44
C ASP A 209 -6.52 -7.69 4.92
N TYR A 210 -5.95 -8.80 4.48
CA TYR A 210 -6.03 -9.30 3.11
C TYR A 210 -6.51 -10.76 3.08
N GLY A 211 -7.43 -11.11 3.96
CA GLY A 211 -8.03 -12.45 4.05
C GLY A 211 -7.12 -13.46 4.76
N ALA A 212 -6.53 -14.41 4.02
CA ALA A 212 -5.62 -15.39 4.63
C ALA A 212 -4.27 -14.78 4.99
N ASP A 213 -3.89 -13.70 4.35
CA ASP A 213 -2.67 -12.93 4.58
C ASP A 213 -3.02 -11.60 5.26
N ALA A 214 -2.02 -10.97 5.87
CA ALA A 214 -2.11 -9.60 6.32
C ALA A 214 -0.89 -8.81 5.83
N PHE A 215 -1.11 -7.55 5.47
CA PHE A 215 -0.08 -6.69 4.93
C PHE A 215 0.35 -5.62 5.93
N HIS A 216 1.66 -5.44 6.08
CA HIS A 216 2.15 -4.32 6.84
C HIS A 216 1.88 -3.01 6.08
N GLY A 217 1.27 -2.07 6.78
CA GLY A 217 1.28 -0.68 6.39
C GLY A 217 2.57 0.03 6.82
N LEU A 218 2.47 1.32 7.06
CA LEU A 218 3.62 2.10 7.51
C LEU A 218 4.15 1.58 8.86
N THR A 219 5.47 1.40 8.93
CA THR A 219 6.22 1.26 10.18
C THR A 219 7.08 2.51 10.33
N ALA A 220 6.75 3.35 11.28
CA ALA A 220 7.38 4.64 11.50
C ALA A 220 7.95 4.76 12.92
N VAL A 221 9.10 5.43 13.03
CA VAL A 221 9.76 5.74 14.31
C VAL A 221 10.34 7.15 14.23
N LYS A 222 10.05 8.00 15.24
CA LYS A 222 10.65 9.34 15.34
C LYS A 222 12.17 9.26 15.22
N ARG A 223 12.79 10.21 14.53
CA ARG A 223 14.25 10.22 14.23
C ARG A 223 15.10 10.03 15.48
N ALA A 224 14.73 10.69 16.59
CA ALA A 224 15.42 10.60 17.86
C ALA A 224 15.46 9.17 18.45
N TRP A 225 14.53 8.29 18.04
CA TRP A 225 14.39 6.93 18.56
C TRP A 225 14.80 5.85 17.56
N ARG A 226 15.28 6.24 16.37
CA ARG A 226 15.77 5.30 15.35
C ARG A 226 17.06 4.62 15.79
N GLY A 227 17.29 3.40 15.30
CA GLY A 227 18.49 2.62 15.63
C GLY A 227 18.49 2.00 17.03
N GLN A 228 17.48 2.26 17.86
CA GLN A 228 17.40 1.78 19.25
C GLN A 228 16.53 0.51 19.41
N GLY A 229 16.04 -0.07 18.31
CA GLY A 229 15.26 -1.32 18.34
C GLY A 229 13.74 -1.16 18.43
N VAL A 230 13.20 0.08 18.44
CA VAL A 230 11.76 0.37 18.52
C VAL A 230 10.98 -0.32 17.37
N ALA A 231 11.42 -0.15 16.12
CA ALA A 231 10.78 -0.82 14.98
C ALA A 231 10.80 -2.36 15.08
N THR A 232 11.87 -2.92 15.66
CA THR A 232 11.98 -4.37 15.91
C THR A 232 10.92 -4.83 16.91
N ALA A 233 10.74 -4.08 18.01
CA ALA A 233 9.73 -4.39 19.02
C ALA A 233 8.32 -4.33 18.43
N LEU A 234 7.99 -3.25 17.70
CA LEU A 234 6.71 -3.09 17.01
C LEU A 234 6.40 -4.27 16.08
N LYS A 235 7.33 -4.62 15.18
CA LYS A 235 7.13 -5.74 14.25
C LYS A 235 7.06 -7.10 14.95
N ARG A 236 7.81 -7.34 16.02
CA ARG A 236 7.68 -8.56 16.82
C ARG A 236 6.32 -8.67 17.50
N SER A 237 5.78 -7.56 18.01
CA SER A 237 4.41 -7.52 18.56
C SER A 237 3.38 -7.88 17.48
N GLN A 238 3.52 -7.34 16.27
CA GLN A 238 2.66 -7.68 15.14
C GLN A 238 2.75 -9.17 14.77
N ILE A 239 3.95 -9.73 14.70
CA ILE A 239 4.16 -11.16 14.36
C ILE A 239 3.50 -12.06 15.41
N ALA A 240 3.70 -11.79 16.71
CA ALA A 240 3.12 -12.57 17.78
C ALA A 240 1.58 -12.50 17.74
N ALA A 241 1.01 -11.31 17.72
CA ALA A 241 -0.44 -11.11 17.72
C ALA A 241 -1.11 -11.62 16.43
N ALA A 242 -0.47 -11.51 15.27
CA ALA A 242 -0.98 -12.05 14.02
C ALA A 242 -1.03 -13.60 14.05
N LYS A 243 0.01 -14.25 14.58
CA LYS A 243 0.03 -15.71 14.75
C LYS A 243 -1.07 -16.18 15.69
N GLU A 244 -1.27 -15.51 16.83
CA GLU A 244 -2.34 -15.82 17.78
C GLU A 244 -3.74 -15.70 17.17
N ARG A 245 -3.93 -14.77 16.23
CA ARG A 245 -5.18 -14.57 15.48
C ARG A 245 -5.36 -15.50 14.28
N GLY A 246 -4.41 -16.39 14.03
CA GLY A 246 -4.49 -17.36 12.94
C GLY A 246 -4.22 -16.79 11.54
N VAL A 247 -3.62 -15.60 11.44
CA VAL A 247 -3.10 -15.08 10.17
C VAL A 247 -2.07 -16.06 9.65
N LYS A 248 -2.13 -16.38 8.36
CA LYS A 248 -1.23 -17.38 7.77
C LYS A 248 0.11 -16.78 7.39
N ARG A 249 0.09 -15.62 6.75
CA ARG A 249 1.30 -14.93 6.31
C ARG A 249 1.22 -13.44 6.63
N LEU A 250 2.34 -12.86 7.01
CA LEU A 250 2.57 -11.42 7.02
C LEU A 250 3.39 -11.05 5.80
N VAL A 251 2.87 -10.13 5.00
CA VAL A 251 3.53 -9.62 3.79
C VAL A 251 3.92 -8.17 4.02
N THR A 252 5.03 -7.75 3.46
CA THR A 252 5.45 -6.35 3.43
C THR A 252 6.21 -6.06 2.15
N GLU A 253 6.06 -4.85 1.68
CA GLU A 253 6.80 -4.31 0.53
C GLU A 253 7.75 -3.22 1.04
N SER A 254 8.84 -3.04 0.35
CA SER A 254 9.78 -1.96 0.64
C SER A 254 10.54 -1.57 -0.60
N GLU A 255 10.74 -0.27 -0.77
CA GLU A 255 11.62 0.23 -1.82
C GLU A 255 13.01 -0.41 -1.74
N GLU A 256 13.62 -0.65 -2.90
CA GLU A 256 14.98 -1.22 -2.99
C GLU A 256 16.00 -0.41 -2.20
N ARG A 257 15.82 0.90 -2.09
CA ARG A 257 16.71 1.81 -1.37
C ARG A 257 16.54 1.77 0.15
N ASN A 258 15.43 1.23 0.67
CA ASN A 258 15.17 1.15 2.11
C ASN A 258 15.94 0.01 2.78
N THR A 259 17.27 0.08 2.72
CA THR A 259 18.17 -0.92 3.30
C THR A 259 17.94 -1.21 4.79
N PRO A 260 17.66 -0.22 5.66
CA PRO A 260 17.37 -0.49 7.07
C PRO A 260 16.15 -1.39 7.26
N MET A 261 15.04 -1.12 6.56
CA MET A 261 13.82 -1.91 6.68
C MET A 261 14.00 -3.33 6.10
N ARG A 262 14.68 -3.45 4.98
CA ARG A 262 15.00 -4.74 4.36
C ARG A 262 15.81 -5.64 5.30
N ARG A 263 16.87 -5.09 5.94
CA ARG A 263 17.66 -5.81 6.94
C ARG A 263 16.85 -6.20 8.17
N LEU A 264 15.91 -5.35 8.59
CA LEU A 264 15.02 -5.66 9.70
C LEU A 264 14.11 -6.83 9.35
N ASN A 265 13.47 -6.79 8.19
CA ASN A 265 12.59 -7.86 7.72
C ASN A 265 13.36 -9.20 7.60
N GLU A 266 14.56 -9.18 7.01
CA GLU A 266 15.42 -10.37 6.92
C GLU A 266 15.75 -10.97 8.30
N LYS A 267 16.12 -10.13 9.28
CA LYS A 267 16.38 -10.55 10.66
C LYS A 267 15.15 -11.14 11.36
N LEU A 268 13.95 -10.67 11.00
CA LEU A 268 12.69 -11.18 11.51
C LEU A 268 12.22 -12.44 10.80
N GLY A 269 12.97 -12.94 9.80
CA GLY A 269 12.71 -14.20 9.12
C GLY A 269 11.90 -14.09 7.83
N TYR A 270 11.55 -12.88 7.40
CA TYR A 270 10.88 -12.67 6.11
C TYR A 270 11.75 -13.19 4.96
N ARG A 271 11.10 -13.74 3.94
CA ARG A 271 11.74 -14.25 2.72
C ARG A 271 11.19 -13.55 1.49
N PRO A 272 11.98 -13.42 0.41
CA PRO A 272 11.51 -12.83 -0.83
C PRO A 272 10.23 -13.49 -1.34
N GLU A 273 9.28 -12.65 -1.79
CA GLU A 273 8.03 -13.05 -2.43
C GLU A 273 7.92 -12.36 -3.81
N PRO A 274 8.66 -12.87 -4.82
CA PRO A 274 8.76 -12.21 -6.12
C PRO A 274 7.43 -12.09 -6.87
N SER A 275 6.46 -12.95 -6.56
CA SER A 275 5.13 -12.89 -7.18
C SER A 275 4.34 -11.62 -6.80
N LEU A 276 4.71 -11.00 -5.69
CA LEU A 276 4.11 -9.76 -5.20
C LEU A 276 4.97 -8.51 -5.48
N SER A 277 6.23 -8.67 -5.85
CA SER A 277 7.13 -7.54 -6.16
C SER A 277 6.64 -6.75 -7.37
N THR A 278 6.82 -5.43 -7.34
CA THR A 278 6.38 -4.52 -8.39
C THR A 278 7.52 -3.66 -8.94
N VAL A 279 7.33 -3.19 -10.17
CA VAL A 279 8.10 -2.10 -10.75
C VAL A 279 7.20 -0.89 -10.92
N VAL A 280 7.72 0.29 -10.61
CA VAL A 280 7.03 1.56 -10.80
C VAL A 280 7.44 2.12 -12.16
N LEU A 281 6.47 2.28 -13.05
CA LEU A 281 6.65 2.81 -14.39
C LEU A 281 6.05 4.20 -14.48
N ARG A 282 6.75 5.13 -15.14
CA ARG A 282 6.26 6.48 -15.43
C ARG A 282 6.44 6.80 -16.90
N GLY A 283 5.47 7.48 -17.48
CA GLY A 283 5.51 7.84 -18.89
C GLY A 283 4.41 8.81 -19.30
N PRO A 284 4.34 9.13 -20.59
CA PRO A 284 3.42 10.13 -21.11
C PRO A 284 1.96 9.70 -20.99
N LEU A 285 1.06 10.68 -21.01
CA LEU A 285 -0.36 10.44 -21.17
C LEU A 285 -0.62 9.70 -22.50
N LEU A 286 -1.51 8.71 -22.46
CA LEU A 286 -1.92 7.96 -23.65
C LEU A 286 -3.15 8.64 -24.25
N THR A 287 -2.97 9.81 -24.87
CA THR A 287 -4.04 10.49 -25.62
C THR A 287 -4.31 9.69 -26.87
N GLY A 288 -5.57 9.22 -27.01
CA GLY A 288 -5.97 8.34 -28.08
C GLY A 288 -5.67 8.85 -29.47
N ARG A 289 -4.69 8.20 -30.11
CA ARG A 289 -4.51 7.93 -31.55
C ARG A 289 -3.14 7.24 -31.73
N SER A 290 -3.14 5.96 -31.62
CA SER A 290 -2.17 5.14 -32.37
C SER A 290 -2.76 3.75 -32.59
#